data_7ae58cc80274861ecef31d9c86e74221
#
_entry.id   7ae58cc80274861ecef31d9c86e74221
#
_cell.length_a   1.000
_cell.length_b   1.000
_cell.length_c   1.000
_cell.angle_alpha   90.00
_cell.angle_beta   90.00
_cell.angle_gamma   90.00
#
_symmetry.space_group_name_H-M   'P 1'
#
loop_
_entity.id
_entity.type
_entity.pdbx_description
1 polymer ?
#
loop_
_entity_poly.entity_id
_entity_poly.type
_entity_poly.pdbx_seq_one_letter_code
_entity_poly.pdbx_strand_id
1 'polypeptide(L)' 'VVADDSVNDEAEKLAIKLANGPTKAYAGVKNMLRQTFSNGLETQMEEESQIFAQQLKGNDGIEGIKAFTEKRKPDFRGE' A
#
# COMPACT_ATOMS: atom_id res chain seq x y z
N VAL A 1 -4.10 13.67 -14.87
CA VAL A 1 -4.80 14.90 -15.29
C VAL A 1 -6.14 14.52 -15.91
N VAL A 2 -7.20 15.18 -15.47
CA VAL A 2 -8.56 14.95 -15.94
C VAL A 2 -9.24 16.31 -16.25
N ALA A 3 -10.37 16.27 -16.96
CA ALA A 3 -11.15 17.48 -17.20
C ALA A 3 -11.74 18.03 -15.89
N ASP A 4 -11.90 19.35 -15.79
CA ASP A 4 -12.34 20.02 -14.56
C ASP A 4 -13.69 19.52 -14.04
N ASP A 5 -14.63 19.19 -14.93
CA ASP A 5 -15.95 18.66 -14.57
C ASP A 5 -15.92 17.19 -14.10
N SER A 6 -14.78 16.52 -14.31
CA SER A 6 -14.58 15.11 -13.89
C SER A 6 -13.77 14.95 -12.60
N VAL A 7 -13.20 16.03 -12.05
CA VAL A 7 -12.25 15.96 -10.92
C VAL A 7 -12.87 15.28 -9.70
N ASN A 8 -14.09 15.66 -9.30
CA ASN A 8 -14.73 15.11 -8.11
C ASN A 8 -15.02 13.61 -8.27
N ASP A 9 -15.54 13.20 -9.42
CA ASP A 9 -15.85 11.79 -9.69
C ASP A 9 -14.58 10.94 -9.72
N GLU A 10 -13.53 11.42 -10.38
CA GLU A 10 -12.25 10.70 -10.45
C GLU A 10 -11.56 10.63 -9.09
N ALA A 11 -11.61 11.69 -8.31
CA ALA A 11 -11.09 11.71 -6.94
C ALA A 11 -11.81 10.69 -6.05
N GLU A 12 -13.14 10.62 -6.14
CA GLU A 12 -13.94 9.67 -5.37
C GLU A 12 -13.62 8.22 -5.76
N LYS A 13 -13.52 7.92 -7.06
CA LYS A 13 -13.12 6.60 -7.54
C LYS A 13 -11.76 6.18 -7.01
N LEU A 14 -10.78 7.08 -7.05
CA LEU A 14 -9.45 6.81 -6.54
C LEU A 14 -9.47 6.59 -5.03
N ALA A 15 -10.21 7.40 -4.29
CA ALA A 15 -10.35 7.27 -2.84
C ALA A 15 -10.96 5.91 -2.46
N ILE A 16 -12.02 5.48 -3.14
CA ILE A 16 -12.65 4.17 -2.93
C ILE A 16 -11.67 3.05 -3.24
N LYS A 17 -10.95 3.13 -4.36
CA LYS A 17 -9.94 2.15 -4.74
C LYS A 17 -8.86 1.99 -3.66
N LEU A 18 -8.34 3.10 -3.15
CA LEU A 18 -7.33 3.10 -2.09
C LEU A 18 -7.89 2.58 -0.76
N ALA A 19 -9.13 2.95 -0.42
CA ALA A 19 -9.77 2.49 0.81
C ALA A 19 -9.99 0.98 0.85
N ASN A 20 -10.19 0.36 -0.31
CA ASN A 20 -10.33 -1.10 -0.44
C ASN A 20 -9.01 -1.84 -0.61
N GLY A 21 -7.90 -1.12 -0.63
CA GLY A 21 -6.57 -1.69 -0.70
C GLY A 21 -5.96 -1.99 0.67
N PRO A 22 -4.71 -2.50 0.70
CA PRO A 22 -4.01 -2.80 1.95
C PRO A 22 -3.47 -1.50 2.57
N THR A 23 -4.30 -0.79 3.33
CA THR A 23 -4.00 0.56 3.83
C THR A 23 -2.79 0.61 4.76
N LYS A 24 -2.50 -0.46 5.52
CA LYS A 24 -1.26 -0.54 6.31
C LYS A 24 -0.02 -0.58 5.42
N ALA A 25 -0.07 -1.29 4.31
CA ALA A 25 1.03 -1.32 3.34
C ALA A 25 1.23 0.08 2.72
N TYR A 26 0.16 0.79 2.41
CA TYR A 26 0.25 2.17 1.91
C TYR A 26 0.91 3.11 2.95
N ALA A 27 0.62 2.92 4.23
CA ALA A 27 1.29 3.68 5.29
C ALA A 27 2.80 3.38 5.32
N GLY A 28 3.19 2.13 5.15
CA GLY A 28 4.60 1.73 5.02
C GLY A 28 5.29 2.42 3.86
N VAL A 29 4.67 2.41 2.68
CA VAL A 29 5.19 3.09 1.48
C VAL A 29 5.37 4.58 1.72
N LYS A 30 4.39 5.25 2.32
CA LYS A 30 4.48 6.67 2.64
C LYS A 30 5.64 6.98 3.59
N ASN A 31 5.85 6.15 4.60
CA ASN A 31 6.96 6.32 5.52
C ASN A 31 8.32 6.17 4.81
N MET A 32 8.47 5.17 3.96
CA MET A 32 9.69 4.97 3.18
C MET A 32 9.96 6.15 2.24
N LEU A 33 8.94 6.66 1.56
CA LEU A 33 9.08 7.79 0.64
C LEU A 33 9.51 9.06 1.37
N ARG A 34 9.03 9.31 2.59
CA ARG A 34 9.47 10.47 3.38
C ARG A 34 10.95 10.45 3.70
N GLN A 35 11.53 9.28 3.85
CA GLN A 35 12.92 9.09 4.27
C GLN A 35 13.89 8.92 3.10
N THR A 36 13.37 8.71 1.89
CA THR A 36 14.17 8.38 0.70
C THR A 36 15.28 9.39 0.42
N PHE A 37 15.03 10.68 0.62
CA PHE A 37 16.01 11.73 0.35
C PHE A 37 16.97 12.00 1.50
N SER A 38 16.71 11.49 2.70
CA SER A 38 17.56 11.68 3.87
C SER A 38 18.38 10.44 4.23
N ASN A 39 17.94 9.26 3.85
CA ASN A 39 18.65 8.01 4.14
C ASN A 39 19.65 7.68 3.03
N GLY A 40 20.81 7.09 3.41
CA GLY A 40 21.66 6.39 2.47
C GLY A 40 21.01 5.09 1.97
N LEU A 41 21.55 4.54 0.91
CA LEU A 41 21.00 3.34 0.26
C LEU A 41 20.85 2.16 1.22
N GLU A 42 21.89 1.85 2.00
CA GLU A 42 21.87 0.71 2.93
C GLU A 42 20.81 0.85 4.01
N THR A 43 20.70 2.05 4.61
CA THR A 43 19.67 2.34 5.61
C THR A 43 18.26 2.21 5.02
N GLN A 44 18.05 2.76 3.83
CA GLN A 44 16.76 2.67 3.15
C GLN A 44 16.37 1.22 2.85
N MET A 45 17.31 0.41 2.38
CA MET A 45 17.07 -1.01 2.10
C MET A 45 16.75 -1.80 3.37
N GLU A 46 17.42 -1.51 4.48
CA GLU A 46 17.16 -2.15 5.76
C GLU A 46 15.75 -1.81 6.28
N GLU A 47 15.37 -0.55 6.25
CA GLU A 47 14.04 -0.10 6.65
C GLU A 47 12.94 -0.71 5.77
N GLU A 48 13.15 -0.78 4.46
CA GLU A 48 12.23 -1.42 3.52
C GLU A 48 12.03 -2.89 3.84
N SER A 49 13.12 -3.60 4.15
CA SER A 49 13.10 -5.03 4.54
C SER A 49 12.28 -5.22 5.82
N GLN A 50 12.47 -4.38 6.83
CA GLN A 50 11.74 -4.45 8.10
C GLN A 50 10.25 -4.16 7.92
N ILE A 51 9.91 -3.12 7.16
CA ILE A 51 8.51 -2.77 6.89
C ILE A 51 7.83 -3.89 6.11
N PHE A 52 8.48 -4.43 5.11
CA PHE A 52 7.96 -5.55 4.32
C PHE A 52 7.68 -6.78 5.20
N ALA A 53 8.63 -7.14 6.06
CA ALA A 53 8.46 -8.26 6.99
C ALA A 53 7.29 -8.05 7.95
N GLN A 54 7.09 -6.83 8.44
CA GLN A 54 5.94 -6.50 9.29
C GLN A 54 4.62 -6.63 8.54
N GLN A 55 4.56 -6.14 7.30
CA GLN A 55 3.35 -6.22 6.48
C GLN A 55 2.96 -7.68 6.20
N LEU A 56 3.92 -8.55 5.95
CA LEU A 56 3.65 -9.98 5.71
C LEU A 56 3.06 -10.70 6.92
N LYS A 57 3.31 -10.20 8.14
CA LYS A 57 2.75 -10.78 9.37
C LYS A 57 1.31 -10.32 9.64
N GLY A 58 0.87 -9.24 9.02
CA GLY A 58 -0.48 -8.71 9.19
C GLY A 58 -1.53 -9.54 8.46
N ASN A 59 -2.80 -9.35 8.84
CA ASN A 59 -3.92 -10.05 8.22
C ASN A 59 -4.03 -9.76 6.72
N ASP A 60 -3.82 -8.51 6.31
CA ASP A 60 -3.85 -8.13 4.89
C ASP A 60 -2.69 -8.77 4.10
N GLY A 61 -1.51 -8.91 4.71
CA GLY A 61 -0.38 -9.60 4.09
C GLY A 61 -0.69 -11.07 3.83
N ILE A 62 -1.24 -11.76 4.82
CA ILE A 62 -1.67 -13.17 4.70
C ILE A 62 -2.77 -13.29 3.64
N GLU A 63 -3.76 -12.41 3.69
CA GLU A 63 -4.86 -12.38 2.71
C GLU A 63 -4.35 -12.16 1.28
N GLY A 64 -3.41 -11.23 1.10
CA GLY A 64 -2.82 -10.96 -0.21
C GLY A 64 -2.14 -12.20 -0.81
N ILE A 65 -1.33 -12.90 -0.01
CA ILE A 65 -0.67 -14.13 -0.44
C ILE A 65 -1.69 -15.22 -0.78
N LYS A 66 -2.68 -15.40 0.09
CA LYS A 66 -3.73 -16.40 -0.10
C LYS A 66 -4.55 -16.11 -1.37
N ALA A 67 -4.98 -14.88 -1.54
CA ALA A 67 -5.74 -14.46 -2.72
C ALA A 67 -4.95 -14.67 -4.02
N PHE A 68 -3.66 -14.35 -4.01
CA PHE A 68 -2.77 -14.58 -5.15
C PHE A 68 -2.68 -16.06 -5.49
N THR A 69 -2.47 -16.92 -4.49
CA THR A 69 -2.38 -18.37 -4.66
C THR A 69 -3.70 -18.97 -5.19
N GLU A 70 -4.82 -18.49 -4.68
CA GLU A 70 -6.16 -18.93 -5.07
C GLU A 70 -6.68 -18.27 -6.35
N LYS A 71 -5.91 -17.33 -6.91
CA LYS A 71 -6.26 -16.57 -8.14
C LYS A 71 -7.60 -15.83 -8.01
N ARG A 72 -7.84 -15.24 -6.85
CA ARG A 72 -9.03 -14.44 -6.57
C ARG A 72 -8.63 -13.02 -6.15
N LYS A 73 -9.61 -12.12 -6.15
CA LYS A 73 -9.44 -10.78 -5.65
C LYS A 73 -9.26 -10.80 -4.12
N PRO A 74 -8.27 -10.11 -3.55
CA PRO A 74 -8.10 -10.03 -2.10
C PRO A 74 -9.18 -9.16 -1.45
N ASP A 75 -9.50 -9.49 -0.19
CA ASP A 75 -10.39 -8.72 0.66
C ASP A 75 -9.57 -8.07 1.77
N PHE A 76 -9.00 -6.90 1.49
CA PHE A 76 -8.19 -6.15 2.43
C PHE A 76 -9.06 -5.34 3.39
N ARG A 77 -8.67 -5.30 4.67
CA ARG A 77 -9.42 -4.62 5.75
C ARG A 77 -8.59 -3.60 6.52
N GLY A 78 -7.34 -3.37 6.11
CA GLY A 78 -6.45 -2.46 6.83
C GLY A 78 -5.88 -3.07 8.12
N GLU A 79 -5.72 -4.37 8.16
CA GLU A 79 -5.27 -5.12 9.36
C GLU A 79 -3.91 -5.86 9.14
#